data_1cbc1740f3c96d9a676426f5c02e89a0
#
_entry.id   1cbc1740f3c96d9a676426f5c02e89a0
#
_cell.length_a   1.000
_cell.length_b   1.000
_cell.length_c   1.000
_cell.angle_alpha   90.00
_cell.angle_beta   90.00
_cell.angle_gamma   90.00
#
_symmetry.space_group_name_H-M   'P 1'
#
loop_
_entity.id
_entity.type
_entity.pdbx_description
1 polymer ?
#
loop_
_entity_poly.entity_id
_entity_poly.type
_entity_poly.pdbx_seq_one_letter_code
_entity_poly.pdbx_strand_id
1 'polypeptide(L)'
;MPVTKITFNGSTKILFYSLIFESLKNSAMNWRLAVIPVTLIPIIIIAIQFDIEAEDVFAIGVIPFTLAVIAIMAKLGLQGLKLAYIARTFLGPFDSIKRLTAMRVGSEFIKFTTPMFVGAEFAVIYYMTKKGIPTSKASWVALLDIVTEVFAAGVLSIIAGILALMYGAYVVGAVVLGTAVPITGLWIVLFFLSSKRTFTLPRVISFLATTIGKERGEKYVKQTNGWIEDVCIMSRENLHSSKSKKVFIVGFLVSLVSWTCYGVSFLVIADGVGYAVEFFDSVMAVMGANAIANLPITVGGSGLAEFGIIAYLNNLDPFNFSADVDSLQWNAVIGWRIATYYVPIAVTWILLVKLALSKISKPNSA
;
A
#
# COMPACT_ATOMS: atom_id res chain seq x y z
N MET A 1 32.98 21.75 18.93
CA MET A 1 32.40 20.81 19.91
C MET A 1 32.40 19.43 19.26
N PRO A 2 33.01 18.41 19.86
CA PRO A 2 33.09 17.09 19.24
C PRO A 2 31.73 16.41 19.26
N VAL A 3 31.32 15.97 18.09
CA VAL A 3 30.08 15.15 17.90
C VAL A 3 30.36 13.79 18.52
N THR A 4 29.79 13.54 19.70
CA THR A 4 29.79 12.22 20.33
C THR A 4 29.05 11.24 19.46
N LYS A 5 29.75 10.33 18.80
CA LYS A 5 29.20 9.16 18.12
C LYS A 5 28.43 8.32 19.15
N ILE A 6 27.11 8.43 19.16
CA ILE A 6 26.24 7.49 19.91
C ILE A 6 26.23 6.19 19.12
N THR A 7 27.11 5.29 19.49
CA THR A 7 27.11 3.90 19.03
C THR A 7 25.91 3.17 19.67
N PHE A 8 24.83 2.98 18.93
CA PHE A 8 23.72 2.13 19.36
C PHE A 8 24.19 0.70 19.50
N ASN A 9 24.11 0.17 20.72
CA ASN A 9 24.46 -1.22 21.05
C ASN A 9 23.49 -2.16 20.30
N GLY A 10 24.02 -3.13 19.52
CA GLY A 10 23.26 -4.00 18.63
C GLY A 10 22.10 -4.78 19.28
N SER A 11 22.16 -5.00 20.59
CA SER A 11 21.11 -5.68 21.37
C SER A 11 19.79 -4.91 21.48
N THR A 12 19.82 -3.58 21.46
CA THR A 12 18.61 -2.74 21.64
C THR A 12 17.81 -2.63 20.33
N LYS A 13 18.50 -2.68 19.17
CA LYS A 13 17.85 -2.74 17.85
C LYS A 13 17.10 -4.05 17.64
N ILE A 14 17.66 -5.14 18.11
CA ILE A 14 17.07 -6.49 18.01
C ILE A 14 15.79 -6.60 18.86
N LEU A 15 15.71 -5.93 20.00
CA LEU A 15 14.56 -6.04 20.91
C LEU A 15 13.29 -5.34 20.38
N PHE A 16 13.40 -4.19 19.73
CA PHE A 16 12.23 -3.51 19.13
C PHE A 16 11.65 -4.34 17.97
N TYR A 17 12.54 -4.85 17.11
CA TYR A 17 12.13 -5.69 16.00
C TYR A 17 11.73 -7.10 16.44
N SER A 18 12.38 -7.69 17.49
CA SER A 18 12.00 -9.00 18.00
C SER A 18 10.65 -8.97 18.70
N LEU A 19 10.30 -7.93 19.45
CA LEU A 19 9.00 -7.82 20.13
C LEU A 19 7.86 -7.56 19.15
N ILE A 20 8.07 -6.74 18.12
CA ILE A 20 7.08 -6.61 17.03
C ILE A 20 7.00 -7.94 16.26
N PHE A 21 8.15 -8.58 15.97
CA PHE A 21 8.18 -9.83 15.22
C PHE A 21 7.83 -11.06 16.08
N GLU A 22 8.14 -11.12 17.38
CA GLU A 22 7.70 -12.21 18.27
C GLU A 22 6.23 -12.05 18.70
N SER A 23 5.75 -10.83 18.94
CA SER A 23 4.31 -10.56 19.10
C SER A 23 3.57 -10.85 17.79
N LEU A 24 4.15 -10.49 16.65
CA LEU A 24 3.66 -10.86 15.33
C LEU A 24 3.82 -12.36 15.04
N LYS A 25 4.80 -13.07 15.59
CA LYS A 25 5.04 -14.50 15.33
C LYS A 25 4.04 -15.41 16.06
N ASN A 26 3.64 -15.11 17.27
CA ASN A 26 2.71 -15.98 18.03
C ASN A 26 1.24 -15.58 17.91
N SER A 27 0.93 -14.29 17.80
CA SER A 27 -0.43 -13.78 17.58
C SER A 27 -0.74 -13.58 16.08
N ALA A 28 0.26 -13.25 15.27
CA ALA A 28 0.09 -12.88 13.87
C ALA A 28 -0.18 -14.09 12.94
N MET A 29 0.24 -15.29 13.29
CA MET A 29 -0.08 -16.46 12.45
C MET A 29 -1.58 -16.77 12.50
N ASN A 30 -2.20 -16.66 13.67
CA ASN A 30 -3.63 -16.95 13.83
C ASN A 30 -4.52 -15.85 13.20
N TRP A 31 -4.20 -14.56 13.40
CA TRP A 31 -5.03 -13.49 12.83
C TRP A 31 -4.83 -13.33 11.33
N ARG A 32 -3.62 -13.56 10.80
CA ARG A 32 -3.35 -13.49 9.34
C ARG A 32 -4.00 -14.65 8.59
N LEU A 33 -4.12 -15.81 9.20
CA LEU A 33 -4.94 -16.90 8.66
C LEU A 33 -6.43 -16.56 8.71
N ALA A 34 -6.88 -15.80 9.71
CA ALA A 34 -8.25 -15.31 9.79
C ALA A 34 -8.56 -14.19 8.78
N VAL A 35 -7.55 -13.48 8.26
CA VAL A 35 -7.76 -12.42 7.25
C VAL A 35 -8.41 -12.96 5.99
N ILE A 36 -7.99 -14.14 5.50
CA ILE A 36 -8.57 -14.72 4.28
C ILE A 36 -10.08 -14.94 4.43
N PRO A 37 -10.58 -15.70 5.44
CA PRO A 37 -12.02 -15.84 5.60
C PRO A 37 -12.74 -14.50 5.87
N VAL A 38 -12.16 -13.61 6.66
CA VAL A 38 -12.78 -12.29 6.93
C VAL A 38 -12.93 -11.45 5.66
N THR A 39 -11.95 -11.48 4.76
CA THR A 39 -12.03 -10.74 3.50
C THR A 39 -12.91 -11.42 2.45
N LEU A 40 -13.19 -12.71 2.59
CA LEU A 40 -14.14 -13.43 1.74
C LEU A 40 -15.61 -13.14 2.10
N ILE A 41 -15.89 -12.78 3.36
CA ILE A 41 -17.28 -12.54 3.82
C ILE A 41 -18.01 -11.52 2.93
N PRO A 42 -17.48 -10.32 2.64
CA PRO A 42 -18.16 -9.36 1.76
C PRO A 42 -18.43 -9.93 0.36
N ILE A 43 -17.51 -10.67 -0.21
CA ILE A 43 -17.68 -11.29 -1.54
C ILE A 43 -18.78 -12.35 -1.51
N ILE A 44 -18.81 -13.18 -0.47
CA ILE A 44 -19.86 -14.19 -0.29
C ILE A 44 -21.23 -13.52 -0.13
N ILE A 45 -21.32 -12.45 0.65
CA ILE A 45 -22.57 -11.68 0.81
C ILE A 45 -23.02 -11.11 -0.52
N ILE A 46 -22.11 -10.49 -1.29
CA ILE A 46 -22.40 -9.95 -2.62
C ILE A 46 -22.87 -11.07 -3.56
N ALA A 47 -22.16 -12.20 -3.61
CA ALA A 47 -22.52 -13.33 -4.47
C ALA A 47 -23.92 -13.87 -4.14
N ILE A 48 -24.27 -14.02 -2.86
CA ILE A 48 -25.60 -14.50 -2.43
C ILE A 48 -26.67 -13.45 -2.74
N GLN A 49 -26.42 -12.17 -2.50
CA GLN A 49 -27.42 -11.11 -2.66
C GLN A 49 -27.77 -10.84 -4.14
N PHE A 50 -26.81 -11.02 -5.04
CA PHE A 50 -26.97 -10.77 -6.48
C PHE A 50 -27.01 -12.05 -7.30
N ASP A 51 -27.19 -13.21 -6.64
CA ASP A 51 -27.38 -14.54 -7.28
C ASP A 51 -26.26 -14.90 -8.25
N ILE A 52 -25.01 -14.55 -7.87
CA ILE A 52 -23.81 -14.77 -8.69
C ILE A 52 -23.32 -16.20 -8.47
N GLU A 53 -23.35 -16.99 -9.51
CA GLU A 53 -22.84 -18.36 -9.50
C GLU A 53 -21.34 -18.43 -9.80
N ALA A 54 -20.68 -19.50 -9.38
CA ALA A 54 -19.27 -19.71 -9.71
C ALA A 54 -19.05 -19.79 -11.23
N GLU A 55 -20.01 -20.29 -11.97
CA GLU A 55 -19.98 -20.38 -13.43
C GLU A 55 -19.89 -19.01 -14.09
N ASP A 56 -20.57 -18.00 -13.56
CA ASP A 56 -20.51 -16.62 -14.05
C ASP A 56 -19.10 -16.03 -13.92
N VAL A 57 -18.39 -16.35 -12.83
CA VAL A 57 -17.01 -15.94 -12.65
C VAL A 57 -16.06 -16.67 -13.58
N PHE A 58 -16.33 -17.97 -13.84
CA PHE A 58 -15.56 -18.74 -14.84
C PHE A 58 -15.84 -18.31 -16.27
N ALA A 59 -17.02 -17.71 -16.54
CA ALA A 59 -17.36 -17.14 -17.84
C ALA A 59 -16.45 -16.00 -18.30
N ILE A 60 -15.70 -15.36 -17.38
CA ILE A 60 -14.66 -14.37 -17.70
C ILE A 60 -13.67 -14.92 -18.75
N GLY A 61 -13.42 -16.22 -18.68
CA GLY A 61 -12.44 -16.88 -19.55
C GLY A 61 -10.99 -16.76 -19.07
N VAL A 62 -10.20 -17.74 -19.48
CA VAL A 62 -8.79 -17.86 -19.03
C VAL A 62 -7.91 -16.72 -19.53
N ILE A 63 -8.15 -16.22 -20.74
CA ILE A 63 -7.30 -15.18 -21.34
C ILE A 63 -7.50 -13.83 -20.64
N PRO A 64 -8.70 -13.26 -20.50
CA PRO A 64 -8.91 -12.01 -19.76
C PRO A 64 -8.43 -12.11 -18.32
N PHE A 65 -8.73 -13.19 -17.62
CA PHE A 65 -8.27 -13.40 -16.25
C PHE A 65 -6.72 -13.39 -16.14
N THR A 66 -6.04 -14.10 -17.03
CA THR A 66 -4.57 -14.14 -17.05
C THR A 66 -3.97 -12.76 -17.35
N LEU A 67 -4.55 -12.02 -18.30
CA LEU A 67 -4.11 -10.66 -18.63
C LEU A 67 -4.31 -9.70 -17.44
N ALA A 68 -5.40 -9.82 -16.72
CA ALA A 68 -5.63 -9.04 -15.50
C ALA A 68 -4.59 -9.37 -14.41
N VAL A 69 -4.26 -10.65 -14.22
CA VAL A 69 -3.19 -11.07 -13.31
C VAL A 69 -1.83 -10.53 -13.77
N ILE A 70 -1.53 -10.55 -15.06
CA ILE A 70 -0.31 -9.95 -15.60
C ILE A 70 -0.27 -8.44 -15.33
N ALA A 71 -1.38 -7.72 -15.53
CA ALA A 71 -1.46 -6.29 -15.27
C ALA A 71 -1.19 -5.94 -13.80
N ILE A 72 -1.76 -6.69 -12.85
CA ILE A 72 -1.49 -6.46 -11.42
C ILE A 72 -0.07 -6.87 -11.04
N MET A 73 0.48 -7.95 -11.60
CA MET A 73 1.88 -8.32 -11.38
C MET A 73 2.83 -7.27 -11.95
N ALA A 74 2.51 -6.66 -13.09
CA ALA A 74 3.24 -5.52 -13.66
C ALA A 74 3.20 -4.31 -12.71
N LYS A 75 2.03 -3.97 -12.13
CA LYS A 75 1.91 -2.93 -11.10
C LYS A 75 2.88 -3.19 -9.95
N LEU A 76 2.85 -4.39 -9.37
CA LEU A 76 3.70 -4.76 -8.23
C LEU A 76 5.19 -4.76 -8.62
N GLY A 77 5.51 -5.26 -9.81
CA GLY A 77 6.87 -5.25 -10.37
C GLY A 77 7.42 -3.84 -10.55
N LEU A 78 6.62 -2.91 -11.11
CA LEU A 78 6.97 -1.51 -11.27
C LEU A 78 7.24 -0.83 -9.93
N GLN A 79 6.39 -1.07 -8.90
CA GLN A 79 6.63 -0.57 -7.55
C GLN A 79 7.92 -1.15 -6.95
N GLY A 80 8.20 -2.42 -7.18
CA GLY A 80 9.46 -3.04 -6.75
C GLY A 80 10.69 -2.47 -7.44
N LEU A 81 10.63 -2.23 -8.76
CA LEU A 81 11.70 -1.58 -9.53
C LEU A 81 11.90 -0.13 -9.08
N LYS A 82 10.82 0.60 -8.79
CA LYS A 82 10.86 1.95 -8.21
C LYS A 82 11.64 1.97 -6.90
N LEU A 83 11.30 1.09 -5.94
CA LEU A 83 12.05 0.96 -4.69
C LEU A 83 13.52 0.65 -4.94
N ALA A 84 13.83 -0.28 -5.84
CA ALA A 84 15.21 -0.64 -6.17
C ALA A 84 15.99 0.54 -6.77
N TYR A 85 15.35 1.36 -7.60
CA TYR A 85 15.91 2.59 -8.15
C TYR A 85 16.19 3.61 -7.04
N ILE A 86 15.21 3.89 -6.17
CA ILE A 86 15.35 4.82 -5.04
C ILE A 86 16.48 4.36 -4.10
N ALA A 87 16.45 3.09 -3.71
CA ALA A 87 17.42 2.51 -2.79
C ALA A 87 18.84 2.61 -3.34
N ARG A 88 19.07 2.21 -4.58
CA ARG A 88 20.39 2.29 -5.22
C ARG A 88 20.87 3.73 -5.41
N THR A 89 19.96 4.65 -5.64
CA THR A 89 20.30 6.06 -5.81
C THR A 89 20.84 6.66 -4.51
N PHE A 90 20.28 6.33 -3.34
CA PHE A 90 20.69 6.93 -2.06
C PHE A 90 21.66 6.06 -1.25
N LEU A 91 21.61 4.74 -1.40
CA LEU A 91 22.37 3.80 -0.58
C LEU A 91 23.51 3.11 -1.35
N GLY A 92 23.57 3.29 -2.67
CA GLY A 92 24.50 2.56 -3.54
C GLY A 92 24.08 1.10 -3.78
N PRO A 93 24.91 0.30 -4.44
CA PRO A 93 24.59 -1.07 -4.83
C PRO A 93 24.79 -2.08 -3.70
N PHE A 94 24.06 -1.95 -2.58
CA PHE A 94 24.16 -2.85 -1.41
C PHE A 94 23.47 -4.21 -1.61
N ASP A 95 22.56 -4.31 -2.59
CA ASP A 95 21.91 -5.57 -2.96
C ASP A 95 21.48 -5.59 -4.44
N SER A 96 21.08 -6.75 -4.95
CA SER A 96 20.64 -6.91 -6.35
C SER A 96 19.26 -6.27 -6.56
N ILE A 97 19.03 -5.73 -7.77
CA ILE A 97 17.73 -5.17 -8.16
C ILE A 97 16.63 -6.21 -7.98
N LYS A 98 16.87 -7.46 -8.41
CA LYS A 98 15.91 -8.57 -8.29
C LYS A 98 15.47 -8.82 -6.84
N ARG A 99 16.41 -8.77 -5.87
CA ARG A 99 16.08 -8.97 -4.46
C ARG A 99 15.33 -7.80 -3.85
N LEU A 100 15.70 -6.57 -4.20
CA LEU A 100 15.00 -5.37 -3.76
C LEU A 100 13.57 -5.33 -4.31
N THR A 101 13.39 -5.65 -5.60
CA THR A 101 12.07 -5.80 -6.23
C THR A 101 11.25 -6.89 -5.55
N ALA A 102 11.83 -8.08 -5.37
CA ALA A 102 11.13 -9.18 -4.69
C ALA A 102 10.78 -8.83 -3.25
N MET A 103 11.64 -8.07 -2.53
CA MET A 103 11.34 -7.61 -1.18
C MET A 103 10.16 -6.64 -1.17
N ARG A 104 10.12 -5.67 -2.08
CA ARG A 104 9.01 -4.72 -2.18
C ARG A 104 7.71 -5.43 -2.54
N VAL A 105 7.75 -6.35 -3.51
CA VAL A 105 6.58 -7.16 -3.89
C VAL A 105 6.13 -8.05 -2.73
N GLY A 106 7.05 -8.75 -2.07
CA GLY A 106 6.73 -9.59 -0.90
C GLY A 106 6.15 -8.79 0.27
N SER A 107 6.58 -7.53 0.47
CA SER A 107 6.04 -6.67 1.53
C SER A 107 4.57 -6.28 1.31
N GLU A 108 4.07 -6.34 0.08
CA GLU A 108 2.66 -6.09 -0.23
C GLU A 108 1.72 -7.08 0.48
N PHE A 109 2.18 -8.31 0.79
CA PHE A 109 1.42 -9.22 1.62
C PHE A 109 1.00 -8.59 2.95
N ILE A 110 1.90 -7.84 3.59
CA ILE A 110 1.59 -7.15 4.85
C ILE A 110 0.56 -6.05 4.58
N LYS A 111 0.72 -5.30 3.50
CA LYS A 111 -0.19 -4.23 3.08
C LYS A 111 -1.60 -4.78 2.82
N PHE A 112 -1.73 -5.87 2.07
CA PHE A 112 -3.04 -6.50 1.80
C PHE A 112 -3.71 -7.08 3.04
N THR A 113 -2.95 -7.47 4.05
CA THR A 113 -3.47 -8.12 5.26
C THR A 113 -3.60 -7.18 6.46
N THR A 114 -3.46 -5.87 6.27
CA THR A 114 -3.62 -4.86 7.32
C THR A 114 -4.69 -3.84 6.96
N PRO A 115 -5.43 -3.30 7.95
CA PRO A 115 -6.31 -2.16 7.72
C PRO A 115 -5.50 -0.97 7.18
N MET A 116 -6.12 -0.11 6.37
CA MET A 116 -5.49 1.08 5.75
C MET A 116 -4.30 0.76 4.84
N PHE A 117 -4.06 -0.48 4.49
CA PHE A 117 -2.92 -0.90 3.67
C PHE A 117 -1.55 -0.44 4.21
N VAL A 118 -1.36 -0.45 5.53
CA VAL A 118 -0.14 0.01 6.21
C VAL A 118 0.75 -1.17 6.58
N GLY A 119 2.07 -0.96 6.58
CA GLY A 119 3.02 -1.90 7.19
C GLY A 119 4.05 -2.52 6.25
N ALA A 120 3.84 -2.44 4.93
CA ALA A 120 4.83 -2.91 3.94
C ALA A 120 6.18 -2.22 4.12
N GLU A 121 6.16 -0.94 4.46
CA GLU A 121 7.32 -0.07 4.64
C GLU A 121 8.22 -0.57 5.79
N PHE A 122 7.61 -1.04 6.87
CA PHE A 122 8.38 -1.60 8.00
C PHE A 122 9.16 -2.85 7.60
N ALA A 123 8.60 -3.71 6.74
CA ALA A 123 9.31 -4.87 6.22
C ALA A 123 10.48 -4.46 5.33
N VAL A 124 10.29 -3.44 4.50
CA VAL A 124 11.35 -2.88 3.64
C VAL A 124 12.48 -2.27 4.48
N ILE A 125 12.15 -1.45 5.48
CA ILE A 125 13.12 -0.86 6.40
C ILE A 125 13.88 -1.96 7.15
N TYR A 126 13.16 -2.95 7.69
CA TYR A 126 13.77 -4.09 8.37
C TYR A 126 14.75 -4.86 7.48
N TYR A 127 14.36 -5.15 6.24
CA TYR A 127 15.24 -5.83 5.30
C TYR A 127 16.52 -5.05 5.04
N MET A 128 16.42 -3.75 4.76
CA MET A 128 17.59 -2.90 4.53
C MET A 128 18.48 -2.81 5.76
N THR A 129 17.91 -2.72 6.97
CA THR A 129 18.70 -2.67 8.20
C THR A 129 19.41 -4.00 8.49
N LYS A 130 18.81 -5.14 8.14
CA LYS A 130 19.49 -6.45 8.21
C LYS A 130 20.65 -6.57 7.23
N LYS A 131 20.65 -5.82 6.16
CA LYS A 131 21.77 -5.69 5.21
C LYS A 131 22.83 -4.69 5.65
N GLY A 132 22.75 -4.13 6.86
CA GLY A 132 23.72 -3.20 7.42
C GLY A 132 23.46 -1.73 7.10
N ILE A 133 22.35 -1.40 6.43
CA ILE A 133 21.99 0.00 6.18
C ILE A 133 21.48 0.65 7.47
N PRO A 134 21.93 1.86 7.82
CA PRO A 134 21.40 2.61 8.97
C PRO A 134 19.90 2.80 8.86
N THR A 135 19.19 2.65 9.97
CA THR A 135 17.71 2.71 10.00
C THR A 135 17.17 4.02 9.44
N SER A 136 17.82 5.16 9.74
CA SER A 136 17.45 6.48 9.22
C SER A 136 17.50 6.54 7.69
N LYS A 137 18.57 6.01 7.08
CA LYS A 137 18.70 5.95 5.62
C LYS A 137 17.70 5.00 4.98
N ALA A 138 17.47 3.84 5.60
CA ALA A 138 16.44 2.89 5.14
C ALA A 138 15.04 3.49 5.20
N SER A 139 14.74 4.23 6.27
CA SER A 139 13.46 4.92 6.44
C SER A 139 13.27 6.07 5.45
N TRP A 140 14.32 6.81 5.14
CA TRP A 140 14.26 7.84 4.11
C TRP A 140 13.91 7.26 2.72
N VAL A 141 14.54 6.15 2.35
CA VAL A 141 14.23 5.44 1.10
C VAL A 141 12.78 4.94 1.07
N ALA A 142 12.32 4.33 2.15
CA ALA A 142 10.94 3.86 2.28
C ALA A 142 9.93 5.03 2.25
N LEU A 143 10.27 6.17 2.86
CA LEU A 143 9.44 7.38 2.83
C LEU A 143 9.30 7.93 1.41
N LEU A 144 10.38 8.00 0.64
CA LEU A 144 10.33 8.42 -0.77
C LEU A 144 9.50 7.46 -1.62
N ASP A 145 9.62 6.15 -1.37
CA ASP A 145 8.84 5.13 -2.08
C ASP A 145 7.34 5.31 -1.85
N ILE A 146 6.91 5.42 -0.59
CA ILE A 146 5.49 5.57 -0.26
C ILE A 146 4.93 6.92 -0.68
N VAL A 147 5.68 8.02 -0.49
CA VAL A 147 5.19 9.37 -0.84
C VAL A 147 4.96 9.50 -2.33
N THR A 148 5.84 8.96 -3.18
CA THR A 148 5.62 8.96 -4.63
C THR A 148 4.44 8.10 -5.05
N GLU A 149 4.19 6.98 -4.36
CA GLU A 149 3.04 6.11 -4.61
C GLU A 149 1.73 6.78 -4.19
N VAL A 150 1.66 7.32 -2.96
CA VAL A 150 0.47 7.99 -2.44
C VAL A 150 0.15 9.26 -3.22
N PHE A 151 1.17 10.00 -3.65
CA PHE A 151 0.95 11.20 -4.45
C PHE A 151 0.36 10.85 -5.83
N ALA A 152 0.86 9.81 -6.49
CA ALA A 152 0.32 9.35 -7.77
C ALA A 152 -1.12 8.82 -7.63
N ALA A 153 -1.37 7.98 -6.63
CA ALA A 153 -2.72 7.48 -6.33
C ALA A 153 -3.67 8.63 -6.00
N GLY A 154 -3.22 9.58 -5.16
CA GLY A 154 -4.00 10.74 -4.76
C GLY A 154 -4.40 11.63 -5.93
N VAL A 155 -3.47 11.93 -6.82
CA VAL A 155 -3.76 12.73 -8.04
C VAL A 155 -4.81 12.03 -8.91
N LEU A 156 -4.65 10.74 -9.18
CA LEU A 156 -5.63 9.99 -9.96
C LEU A 156 -6.99 9.90 -9.25
N SER A 157 -7.01 9.65 -7.94
CA SER A 157 -8.27 9.61 -7.17
C SER A 157 -8.96 10.97 -7.09
N ILE A 158 -8.21 12.07 -6.98
CA ILE A 158 -8.78 13.43 -7.02
C ILE A 158 -9.38 13.72 -8.39
N ILE A 159 -8.70 13.34 -9.48
CA ILE A 159 -9.25 13.46 -10.83
C ILE A 159 -10.54 12.64 -10.94
N ALA A 160 -10.54 11.38 -10.46
CA ALA A 160 -11.74 10.55 -10.45
C ALA A 160 -12.89 11.20 -9.68
N GLY A 161 -12.63 11.74 -8.49
CA GLY A 161 -13.66 12.43 -7.71
C GLY A 161 -14.22 13.69 -8.38
N ILE A 162 -13.37 14.49 -9.03
CA ILE A 162 -13.81 15.68 -9.80
C ILE A 162 -14.68 15.24 -10.98
N LEU A 163 -14.27 14.23 -11.73
CA LEU A 163 -15.04 13.72 -12.86
C LEU A 163 -16.39 13.16 -12.40
N ALA A 164 -16.44 12.43 -11.30
CA ALA A 164 -17.70 11.97 -10.71
C ALA A 164 -18.66 13.13 -10.42
N LEU A 165 -18.16 14.24 -9.84
CA LEU A 165 -18.98 15.46 -9.64
C LEU A 165 -19.45 16.07 -10.96
N MET A 166 -18.58 16.13 -11.97
CA MET A 166 -18.92 16.71 -13.28
C MET A 166 -19.98 15.90 -14.02
N TYR A 167 -20.00 14.57 -13.83
CA TYR A 167 -20.99 13.67 -14.42
C TYR A 167 -22.26 13.50 -13.56
N GLY A 168 -22.40 14.28 -12.48
CA GLY A 168 -23.61 14.28 -11.64
C GLY A 168 -23.61 13.25 -10.52
N ALA A 169 -22.58 12.44 -10.37
CA ALA A 169 -22.41 11.49 -9.26
C ALA A 169 -21.92 12.23 -7.99
N TYR A 170 -22.71 13.15 -7.49
CA TYR A 170 -22.30 14.08 -6.41
C TYR A 170 -21.86 13.38 -5.15
N VAL A 171 -22.56 12.32 -4.73
CA VAL A 171 -22.27 11.59 -3.49
C VAL A 171 -20.97 10.80 -3.64
N VAL A 172 -20.81 10.08 -4.74
CA VAL A 172 -19.58 9.33 -5.03
C VAL A 172 -18.38 10.28 -5.11
N GLY A 173 -18.51 11.37 -5.86
CA GLY A 173 -17.47 12.39 -5.98
C GLY A 173 -17.11 13.02 -4.64
N ALA A 174 -18.09 13.35 -3.80
CA ALA A 174 -17.86 13.89 -2.47
C ALA A 174 -17.13 12.89 -1.55
N VAL A 175 -17.50 11.61 -1.56
CA VAL A 175 -16.83 10.58 -0.76
C VAL A 175 -15.40 10.34 -1.26
N VAL A 176 -15.20 10.24 -2.57
CA VAL A 176 -13.85 10.06 -3.15
C VAL A 176 -12.94 11.25 -2.82
N LEU A 177 -13.41 12.48 -3.00
CA LEU A 177 -12.63 13.68 -2.66
C LEU A 177 -12.44 13.83 -1.16
N GLY A 178 -13.48 13.52 -0.35
CA GLY A 178 -13.43 13.56 1.10
C GLY A 178 -12.43 12.56 1.71
N THR A 179 -12.06 11.52 0.97
CA THR A 179 -11.02 10.55 1.36
C THR A 179 -9.67 10.87 0.73
N ALA A 180 -9.62 11.08 -0.57
CA ALA A 180 -8.37 11.27 -1.31
C ALA A 180 -7.65 12.58 -0.93
N VAL A 181 -8.37 13.70 -0.81
CA VAL A 181 -7.76 15.01 -0.51
C VAL A 181 -7.11 15.04 0.89
N PRO A 182 -7.79 14.62 1.98
CA PRO A 182 -7.17 14.63 3.30
C PRO A 182 -5.98 13.65 3.40
N ILE A 183 -6.10 12.45 2.85
CA ILE A 183 -5.02 11.44 2.92
C ILE A 183 -3.80 11.94 2.15
N THR A 184 -3.98 12.37 0.91
CA THR A 184 -2.89 12.89 0.07
C THR A 184 -2.30 14.17 0.67
N GLY A 185 -3.15 15.09 1.13
CA GLY A 185 -2.74 16.33 1.78
C GLY A 185 -1.93 16.07 3.06
N LEU A 186 -2.35 15.13 3.89
CA LEU A 186 -1.61 14.73 5.09
C LEU A 186 -0.19 14.23 4.75
N TRP A 187 -0.06 13.35 3.77
CA TRP A 187 1.25 12.83 3.36
C TRP A 187 2.15 13.92 2.78
N ILE A 188 1.59 14.83 1.97
CA ILE A 188 2.32 15.98 1.43
C ILE A 188 2.79 16.88 2.56
N VAL A 189 1.89 17.24 3.47
CA VAL A 189 2.21 18.11 4.61
C VAL A 189 3.28 17.46 5.49
N LEU A 190 3.14 16.18 5.87
CA LEU A 190 4.13 15.47 6.66
C LEU A 190 5.50 15.40 5.96
N PHE A 191 5.52 15.14 4.65
CA PHE A 191 6.74 15.07 3.87
C PHE A 191 7.48 16.41 3.83
N PHE A 192 6.79 17.51 3.53
CA PHE A 192 7.42 18.83 3.50
C PHE A 192 7.73 19.37 4.90
N LEU A 193 6.89 19.12 5.89
CA LEU A 193 7.17 19.55 7.26
C LEU A 193 8.34 18.77 7.87
N SER A 194 8.57 17.51 7.50
CA SER A 194 9.72 16.72 7.98
C SER A 194 11.06 17.38 7.67
N SER A 195 11.13 18.20 6.61
CA SER A 195 12.33 18.97 6.27
C SER A 195 12.49 20.28 7.05
N LYS A 196 11.41 20.78 7.68
CA LYS A 196 11.43 22.07 8.39
C LYS A 196 11.42 21.92 9.90
N ARG A 197 10.75 20.89 10.42
CA ARG A 197 10.54 20.68 11.86
C ARG A 197 10.81 19.23 12.24
N THR A 198 11.34 19.03 13.41
CA THR A 198 11.44 17.70 14.03
C THR A 198 10.09 17.38 14.66
N PHE A 199 9.54 16.23 14.30
CA PHE A 199 8.30 15.73 14.90
C PHE A 199 8.61 14.89 16.13
N THR A 200 7.65 14.83 17.03
CA THR A 200 7.59 13.86 18.11
C THR A 200 6.26 13.13 18.06
N LEU A 201 6.19 11.98 18.67
CA LEU A 201 4.93 11.24 18.79
C LEU A 201 3.83 12.14 19.41
N PRO A 202 2.62 12.10 18.86
CA PRO A 202 1.48 12.80 19.46
C PRO A 202 1.31 12.42 20.95
N ARG A 203 0.96 13.39 21.78
CA ARG A 203 0.81 13.19 23.22
C ARG A 203 -0.14 12.03 23.58
N VAL A 204 -1.21 11.85 22.79
CA VAL A 204 -2.17 10.75 22.98
C VAL A 204 -1.49 9.39 22.80
N ILE A 205 -0.67 9.22 21.76
CA ILE A 205 0.05 7.96 21.49
C ILE A 205 1.10 7.72 22.58
N SER A 206 1.82 8.76 22.98
CA SER A 206 2.80 8.69 24.07
C SER A 206 2.14 8.29 25.37
N PHE A 207 0.99 8.88 25.70
CA PHE A 207 0.19 8.54 26.88
C PHE A 207 -0.30 7.09 26.85
N LEU A 208 -0.88 6.64 25.75
CA LEU A 208 -1.33 5.26 25.61
C LEU A 208 -0.17 4.26 25.75
N ALA A 209 0.98 4.55 25.15
CA ALA A 209 2.16 3.70 25.24
C ALA A 209 2.67 3.58 26.70
N THR A 210 2.64 4.67 27.47
CA THR A 210 3.07 4.66 28.87
C THR A 210 2.04 4.03 29.82
N THR A 211 0.76 4.04 29.44
CA THR A 211 -0.31 3.40 30.22
C THR A 211 -0.24 1.87 30.16
N ILE A 212 0.20 1.29 29.04
CA ILE A 212 0.34 -0.18 28.86
C ILE A 212 1.51 -0.74 29.68
N GLY A 213 2.52 0.07 30.01
CA GLY A 213 3.66 -0.32 30.84
C GLY A 213 4.67 0.80 30.95
N LYS A 214 4.72 1.47 32.12
CA LYS A 214 5.45 2.73 32.32
C LYS A 214 6.91 2.71 31.80
N GLU A 215 7.76 1.82 32.29
CA GLU A 215 9.15 1.74 31.86
C GLU A 215 9.32 1.31 30.38
N ARG A 216 8.58 0.32 29.95
CA ARG A 216 8.63 -0.14 28.56
C ARG A 216 8.06 0.92 27.62
N GLY A 217 6.94 1.56 27.99
CA GLY A 217 6.29 2.59 27.20
C GLY A 217 7.20 3.82 27.02
N GLU A 218 7.82 4.31 28.08
CA GLU A 218 8.77 5.44 28.02
C GLU A 218 9.97 5.13 27.12
N LYS A 219 10.52 3.91 27.23
CA LYS A 219 11.61 3.45 26.37
C LYS A 219 11.20 3.44 24.90
N TYR A 220 9.98 2.94 24.58
CA TYR A 220 9.47 2.93 23.21
C TYR A 220 9.24 4.33 22.67
N VAL A 221 8.62 5.21 23.44
CA VAL A 221 8.39 6.61 23.05
C VAL A 221 9.72 7.31 22.74
N LYS A 222 10.73 7.15 23.63
CA LYS A 222 12.06 7.72 23.42
C LYS A 222 12.75 7.19 22.15
N GLN A 223 12.68 5.87 21.92
CA GLN A 223 13.29 5.24 20.73
C GLN A 223 12.59 5.68 19.44
N THR A 224 11.26 5.75 19.47
CA THR A 224 10.48 6.16 18.30
C THR A 224 10.71 7.65 17.99
N ASN A 225 10.76 8.51 19.01
CA ASN A 225 11.08 9.92 18.81
C ASN A 225 12.49 10.10 18.24
N GLY A 226 13.49 9.37 18.73
CA GLY A 226 14.84 9.41 18.16
C GLY A 226 14.87 8.94 16.69
N TRP A 227 14.10 7.90 16.35
CA TRP A 227 13.98 7.46 14.97
C TRP A 227 13.29 8.52 14.07
N ILE A 228 12.21 9.15 14.56
CA ILE A 228 11.51 10.24 13.84
C ILE A 228 12.49 11.42 13.62
N GLU A 229 13.26 11.79 14.64
CA GLU A 229 14.26 12.84 14.55
C GLU A 229 15.31 12.53 13.48
N ASP A 230 15.87 11.32 13.47
CA ASP A 230 16.83 10.88 12.45
C ASP A 230 16.24 10.97 11.02
N VAL A 231 14.97 10.56 10.84
CA VAL A 231 14.28 10.68 9.55
C VAL A 231 14.08 12.14 9.15
N CYS A 232 13.73 13.02 10.10
CA CYS A 232 13.60 14.45 9.84
C CYS A 232 14.94 15.10 9.45
N ILE A 233 16.06 14.70 10.08
CA ILE A 233 17.40 15.14 9.71
C ILE A 233 17.71 14.72 8.28
N MET A 234 17.51 13.44 7.95
CA MET A 234 17.72 12.93 6.59
C MET A 234 16.85 13.64 5.54
N SER A 235 15.58 13.95 5.89
CA SER A 235 14.68 14.72 5.05
C SER A 235 15.22 16.13 4.78
N ARG A 236 15.70 16.79 5.83
CA ARG A 236 16.25 18.15 5.76
C ARG A 236 17.50 18.24 4.87
N GLU A 237 18.38 17.25 4.98
CA GLU A 237 19.61 17.17 4.21
C GLU A 237 19.36 16.84 2.72
N ASN A 238 18.36 16.02 2.44
CA ASN A 238 18.21 15.44 1.10
C ASN A 238 17.05 16.01 0.29
N LEU A 239 15.95 16.49 0.91
CA LEU A 239 14.72 16.84 0.19
C LEU A 239 14.93 17.86 -0.93
N HIS A 240 15.78 18.87 -0.69
CA HIS A 240 16.03 19.94 -1.65
C HIS A 240 17.10 19.62 -2.69
N SER A 241 17.77 18.46 -2.57
CA SER A 241 18.80 18.05 -3.53
C SER A 241 18.21 17.78 -4.91
N SER A 242 18.95 18.10 -5.97
CA SER A 242 18.57 17.76 -7.35
C SER A 242 18.34 16.27 -7.53
N LYS A 243 19.07 15.45 -6.77
CA LYS A 243 18.94 14.00 -6.75
C LYS A 243 17.57 13.56 -6.25
N SER A 244 17.08 14.13 -5.13
CA SER A 244 15.75 13.81 -4.59
C SER A 244 14.63 14.28 -5.51
N LYS A 245 14.77 15.46 -6.12
CA LYS A 245 13.79 15.95 -7.10
C LYS A 245 13.65 15.00 -8.29
N LYS A 246 14.80 14.56 -8.86
CA LYS A 246 14.80 13.59 -9.97
C LYS A 246 14.15 12.26 -9.55
N VAL A 247 14.52 11.75 -8.37
CA VAL A 247 13.97 10.49 -7.84
C VAL A 247 12.47 10.62 -7.60
N PHE A 248 12.00 11.75 -7.07
CA PHE A 248 10.58 12.00 -6.85
C PHE A 248 9.81 12.00 -8.18
N ILE A 249 10.29 12.71 -9.21
CA ILE A 249 9.64 12.76 -10.52
C ILE A 249 9.59 11.36 -11.14
N VAL A 250 10.70 10.64 -11.18
CA VAL A 250 10.74 9.28 -11.74
C VAL A 250 9.84 8.34 -10.93
N GLY A 251 9.91 8.39 -9.59
CA GLY A 251 9.07 7.58 -8.73
C GLY A 251 7.57 7.87 -8.91
N PHE A 252 7.19 9.14 -9.07
CA PHE A 252 5.83 9.56 -9.35
C PHE A 252 5.33 9.02 -10.71
N LEU A 253 6.13 9.18 -11.77
CA LEU A 253 5.77 8.68 -13.11
C LEU A 253 5.63 7.16 -13.14
N VAL A 254 6.57 6.43 -12.53
CA VAL A 254 6.48 4.97 -12.40
C VAL A 254 5.23 4.57 -11.60
N SER A 255 4.89 5.31 -10.56
CA SER A 255 3.68 5.06 -9.77
C SER A 255 2.41 5.34 -10.57
N LEU A 256 2.36 6.41 -11.39
CA LEU A 256 1.24 6.65 -12.30
C LEU A 256 1.01 5.47 -13.24
N VAL A 257 2.08 5.00 -13.91
CA VAL A 257 1.98 3.85 -14.80
C VAL A 257 1.53 2.60 -14.04
N SER A 258 2.05 2.38 -12.84
CA SER A 258 1.66 1.22 -12.03
C SER A 258 0.18 1.26 -11.63
N TRP A 259 -0.36 2.42 -11.26
CA TRP A 259 -1.79 2.58 -10.96
C TRP A 259 -2.68 2.45 -12.20
N THR A 260 -2.19 2.90 -13.37
CA THR A 260 -2.87 2.63 -14.65
C THR A 260 -2.98 1.13 -14.94
N CYS A 261 -1.92 0.34 -14.66
CA CYS A 261 -2.00 -1.12 -14.78
C CYS A 261 -3.10 -1.72 -13.87
N TYR A 262 -3.38 -1.09 -12.72
CA TYR A 262 -4.47 -1.52 -11.84
C TYR A 262 -5.85 -1.28 -12.47
N GLY A 263 -6.05 -0.12 -13.13
CA GLY A 263 -7.24 0.13 -13.93
C GLY A 263 -7.37 -0.83 -15.12
N VAL A 264 -6.27 -1.05 -15.85
CA VAL A 264 -6.26 -2.02 -16.98
C VAL A 264 -6.70 -3.41 -16.53
N SER A 265 -6.35 -3.84 -15.31
CA SER A 265 -6.79 -5.15 -14.82
C SER A 265 -8.32 -5.26 -14.71
N PHE A 266 -9.02 -4.17 -14.39
CA PHE A 266 -10.48 -4.15 -14.38
C PHE A 266 -11.05 -4.12 -15.80
N LEU A 267 -10.50 -3.29 -16.67
CA LEU A 267 -10.89 -3.21 -18.09
C LEU A 267 -10.93 -4.58 -18.76
N VAL A 268 -9.85 -5.35 -18.59
CA VAL A 268 -9.70 -6.67 -19.23
C VAL A 268 -10.71 -7.70 -18.66
N ILE A 269 -10.98 -7.65 -17.37
CA ILE A 269 -12.00 -8.52 -16.75
C ILE A 269 -13.41 -8.13 -17.24
N ALA A 270 -13.72 -6.84 -17.28
CA ALA A 270 -14.99 -6.33 -17.76
C ALA A 270 -15.27 -6.75 -19.20
N ASP A 271 -14.27 -6.59 -20.08
CA ASP A 271 -14.34 -7.06 -21.47
C ASP A 271 -14.57 -8.58 -21.54
N GLY A 272 -13.91 -9.34 -20.67
CA GLY A 272 -14.04 -10.80 -20.60
C GLY A 272 -15.45 -11.30 -20.25
N VAL A 273 -16.22 -10.56 -19.46
CA VAL A 273 -17.63 -10.86 -19.14
C VAL A 273 -18.61 -10.20 -20.11
N GLY A 274 -18.13 -9.44 -21.10
CA GLY A 274 -18.96 -8.70 -22.04
C GLY A 274 -19.52 -7.39 -21.51
N TYR A 275 -19.01 -6.88 -20.38
CA TYR A 275 -19.35 -5.56 -19.86
C TYR A 275 -18.46 -4.49 -20.49
N ALA A 276 -19.05 -3.67 -21.36
CA ALA A 276 -18.33 -2.61 -22.07
C ALA A 276 -17.99 -1.45 -21.12
N VAL A 277 -16.70 -1.20 -20.89
CA VAL A 277 -16.21 -0.03 -20.16
C VAL A 277 -15.04 0.59 -20.91
N GLU A 278 -14.98 1.91 -20.98
CA GLU A 278 -13.86 2.59 -21.63
C GLU A 278 -12.60 2.55 -20.75
N PHE A 279 -11.42 2.60 -21.39
CA PHE A 279 -10.14 2.58 -20.70
C PHE A 279 -10.05 3.64 -19.59
N PHE A 280 -10.46 4.86 -19.90
CA PHE A 280 -10.35 5.96 -18.95
C PHE A 280 -11.31 5.78 -17.76
N ASP A 281 -12.55 5.37 -18.02
CA ASP A 281 -13.56 5.11 -17.00
C ASP A 281 -13.15 3.95 -16.09
N SER A 282 -12.58 2.90 -16.65
CA SER A 282 -12.01 1.79 -15.89
C SER A 282 -10.92 2.24 -14.91
N VAL A 283 -9.98 3.06 -15.39
CA VAL A 283 -8.91 3.60 -14.51
C VAL A 283 -9.50 4.50 -13.43
N MET A 284 -10.43 5.39 -13.78
CA MET A 284 -11.03 6.32 -12.82
C MET A 284 -11.93 5.61 -11.80
N ALA A 285 -12.72 4.62 -12.21
CA ALA A 285 -13.54 3.82 -11.30
C ALA A 285 -12.67 3.08 -10.27
N VAL A 286 -11.60 2.42 -10.72
CA VAL A 286 -10.66 1.73 -9.82
C VAL A 286 -9.94 2.71 -8.89
N MET A 287 -9.58 3.91 -9.35
CA MET A 287 -8.92 4.91 -8.50
C MET A 287 -9.88 5.58 -7.52
N GLY A 288 -11.12 5.81 -7.90
CA GLY A 288 -12.19 6.24 -7.00
C GLY A 288 -12.47 5.19 -5.91
N ALA A 289 -12.61 3.94 -6.32
CA ALA A 289 -12.80 2.82 -5.41
C ALA A 289 -11.61 2.63 -4.46
N ASN A 290 -10.38 2.81 -4.96
CA ASN A 290 -9.17 2.75 -4.12
C ASN A 290 -9.16 3.84 -3.04
N ALA A 291 -9.63 5.06 -3.36
CA ALA A 291 -9.77 6.12 -2.36
C ALA A 291 -10.73 5.71 -1.23
N ILE A 292 -11.88 5.14 -1.58
CA ILE A 292 -12.88 4.65 -0.62
C ILE A 292 -12.32 3.47 0.19
N ALA A 293 -11.63 2.54 -0.45
CA ALA A 293 -11.02 1.37 0.17
C ALA A 293 -9.91 1.70 1.17
N ASN A 294 -9.31 2.89 1.11
CA ASN A 294 -8.34 3.37 2.10
C ASN A 294 -8.98 3.82 3.43
N LEU A 295 -10.31 3.85 3.54
CA LEU A 295 -10.97 4.07 4.82
C LEU A 295 -10.63 2.91 5.78
N PRO A 296 -10.35 3.20 7.07
CA PRO A 296 -9.92 2.20 8.04
C PRO A 296 -11.08 1.35 8.59
N ILE A 297 -11.98 0.92 7.72
CA ILE A 297 -13.22 0.21 8.08
C ILE A 297 -13.02 -1.30 7.89
N THR A 298 -12.39 -1.69 6.78
CA THR A 298 -12.24 -3.11 6.41
C THR A 298 -10.79 -3.48 6.13
N VAL A 299 -10.45 -4.75 6.29
CA VAL A 299 -9.14 -5.29 5.95
C VAL A 299 -9.03 -5.40 4.43
N GLY A 300 -7.95 -4.83 3.87
CA GLY A 300 -7.72 -4.85 2.43
C GLY A 300 -8.79 -4.15 1.60
N GLY A 301 -9.60 -3.25 2.22
CA GLY A 301 -10.67 -2.53 1.54
C GLY A 301 -11.82 -3.43 1.05
N SER A 302 -11.95 -4.66 1.59
CA SER A 302 -12.97 -5.63 1.14
C SER A 302 -14.38 -5.09 1.38
N GLY A 303 -15.25 -5.21 0.39
CA GLY A 303 -16.58 -4.60 0.34
C GLY A 303 -16.53 -3.15 -0.16
N LEU A 304 -15.61 -2.34 0.32
CA LEU A 304 -15.50 -0.92 -0.05
C LEU A 304 -14.95 -0.71 -1.46
N ALA A 305 -13.97 -1.52 -1.88
CA ALA A 305 -13.41 -1.43 -3.22
C ALA A 305 -14.42 -1.90 -4.27
N GLU A 306 -15.07 -3.02 -4.01
CA GLU A 306 -16.06 -3.62 -4.90
C GLU A 306 -17.25 -2.69 -5.09
N PHE A 307 -17.82 -2.25 -3.96
CA PHE A 307 -18.92 -1.29 -3.97
C PHE A 307 -18.53 0.05 -4.61
N GLY A 308 -17.30 0.51 -4.34
CA GLY A 308 -16.78 1.77 -4.90
C GLY A 308 -16.71 1.78 -6.42
N ILE A 309 -16.34 0.66 -7.07
CA ILE A 309 -16.34 0.55 -8.54
C ILE A 309 -17.79 0.65 -9.07
N ILE A 310 -18.70 -0.14 -8.51
CA ILE A 310 -20.10 -0.15 -8.92
C ILE A 310 -20.73 1.23 -8.74
N ALA A 311 -20.54 1.84 -7.58
CA ALA A 311 -21.07 3.18 -7.29
C ALA A 311 -20.52 4.22 -8.27
N TYR A 312 -19.24 4.13 -8.62
CA TYR A 312 -18.62 5.06 -9.56
C TYR A 312 -19.19 4.90 -10.98
N LEU A 313 -19.28 3.67 -11.49
CA LEU A 313 -19.71 3.41 -12.87
C LEU A 313 -21.21 3.67 -13.09
N ASN A 314 -22.03 3.47 -12.07
CA ASN A 314 -23.48 3.66 -12.18
C ASN A 314 -23.99 4.98 -11.63
N ASN A 315 -23.10 5.88 -11.18
CA ASN A 315 -23.47 7.12 -10.52
C ASN A 315 -24.45 6.90 -9.35
N LEU A 316 -24.30 5.80 -8.62
CA LEU A 316 -25.22 5.42 -7.58
C LEU A 316 -25.20 6.42 -6.42
N ASP A 317 -26.40 6.82 -5.99
CA ASP A 317 -26.59 7.43 -4.69
C ASP A 317 -26.53 6.33 -3.62
N PRO A 318 -25.53 6.32 -2.71
CA PRO A 318 -25.44 5.31 -1.66
C PRO A 318 -26.62 5.30 -0.69
N PHE A 319 -27.47 6.33 -0.72
CA PHE A 319 -28.69 6.40 0.08
C PHE A 319 -29.94 5.92 -0.68
N ASN A 320 -29.82 5.69 -1.99
CA ASN A 320 -30.94 5.27 -2.84
C ASN A 320 -30.56 4.02 -3.63
N PHE A 321 -30.32 2.93 -2.90
CA PHE A 321 -29.85 1.65 -3.41
C PHE A 321 -30.98 0.83 -4.05
N SER A 322 -31.70 1.40 -5.01
CA SER A 322 -32.60 0.64 -5.89
C SER A 322 -31.82 0.26 -7.15
N ALA A 323 -30.91 -0.68 -7.00
CA ALA A 323 -30.03 -0.96 -8.10
C ALA A 323 -30.55 -2.14 -8.94
N ASP A 324 -31.04 -1.83 -10.11
CA ASP A 324 -30.88 -2.68 -11.29
C ASP A 324 -29.41 -2.63 -11.75
N VAL A 325 -28.48 -2.99 -10.86
CA VAL A 325 -27.08 -3.16 -11.25
C VAL A 325 -26.98 -4.45 -12.04
N ASP A 326 -26.51 -4.35 -13.27
CA ASP A 326 -26.35 -5.49 -14.16
C ASP A 326 -25.47 -6.57 -13.49
N SER A 327 -25.92 -7.82 -13.52
CA SER A 327 -25.17 -8.98 -13.04
C SER A 327 -23.76 -9.04 -13.65
N LEU A 328 -23.60 -8.63 -14.93
CA LEU A 328 -22.29 -8.57 -15.60
C LEU A 328 -21.30 -7.62 -14.89
N GLN A 329 -21.77 -6.51 -14.33
CA GLN A 329 -20.91 -5.59 -13.58
C GLN A 329 -20.40 -6.25 -12.30
N TRP A 330 -21.27 -6.94 -11.56
CA TRP A 330 -20.86 -7.67 -10.37
C TRP A 330 -19.90 -8.80 -10.68
N ASN A 331 -20.12 -9.54 -11.77
CA ASN A 331 -19.20 -10.57 -12.25
C ASN A 331 -17.84 -10.01 -12.57
N ALA A 332 -17.78 -8.85 -13.26
CA ALA A 332 -16.55 -8.13 -13.52
C ALA A 332 -15.82 -7.72 -12.24
N VAL A 333 -16.53 -7.15 -11.28
CA VAL A 333 -15.95 -6.68 -10.01
C VAL A 333 -15.42 -7.84 -9.16
N ILE A 334 -16.17 -8.95 -9.05
CA ILE A 334 -15.72 -10.14 -8.31
C ILE A 334 -14.50 -10.78 -8.99
N GLY A 335 -14.56 -10.97 -10.31
CA GLY A 335 -13.44 -11.51 -11.07
C GLY A 335 -12.18 -10.65 -10.95
N TRP A 336 -12.35 -9.34 -11.04
CA TRP A 336 -11.27 -8.38 -10.81
C TRP A 336 -10.70 -8.50 -9.39
N ARG A 337 -11.56 -8.66 -8.39
CA ARG A 337 -11.11 -8.81 -7.01
C ARG A 337 -10.30 -10.09 -6.80
N ILE A 338 -10.72 -11.18 -7.41
CA ILE A 338 -9.97 -12.44 -7.38
C ILE A 338 -8.60 -12.24 -8.01
N ALA A 339 -8.54 -11.67 -9.20
CA ALA A 339 -7.30 -11.46 -9.94
C ALA A 339 -6.34 -10.48 -9.24
N THR A 340 -6.85 -9.40 -8.63
CA THR A 340 -6.04 -8.28 -8.13
C THR A 340 -5.81 -8.26 -6.63
N TYR A 341 -6.49 -9.11 -5.88
CA TYR A 341 -6.33 -9.19 -4.42
C TYR A 341 -5.91 -10.60 -3.98
N TYR A 342 -6.69 -11.64 -4.28
CA TYR A 342 -6.41 -12.98 -3.76
C TYR A 342 -5.20 -13.64 -4.44
N VAL A 343 -5.08 -13.52 -5.76
CA VAL A 343 -3.88 -14.01 -6.47
C VAL A 343 -2.60 -13.30 -5.99
N PRO A 344 -2.56 -11.96 -5.91
CA PRO A 344 -1.42 -11.25 -5.34
C PRO A 344 -1.11 -11.62 -3.89
N ILE A 345 -2.10 -11.82 -3.01
CA ILE A 345 -1.85 -12.28 -1.63
C ILE A 345 -1.06 -13.58 -1.64
N ALA A 346 -1.47 -14.57 -2.43
CA ALA A 346 -0.78 -15.85 -2.52
C ALA A 346 0.67 -15.69 -3.04
N VAL A 347 0.85 -14.95 -4.12
CA VAL A 347 2.17 -14.72 -4.73
C VAL A 347 3.10 -13.95 -3.78
N THR A 348 2.60 -12.86 -3.18
CA THR A 348 3.39 -12.01 -2.30
C THR A 348 3.75 -12.72 -0.99
N TRP A 349 2.86 -13.60 -0.48
CA TRP A 349 3.15 -14.45 0.67
C TRP A 349 4.29 -15.43 0.37
N ILE A 350 4.23 -16.14 -0.77
CA ILE A 350 5.30 -17.07 -1.19
C ILE A 350 6.64 -16.33 -1.29
N LEU A 351 6.65 -15.14 -1.90
CA LEU A 351 7.85 -14.31 -2.02
C LEU A 351 8.39 -13.88 -0.66
N LEU A 352 7.52 -13.43 0.25
CA LEU A 352 7.91 -13.00 1.60
C LEU A 352 8.52 -14.16 2.40
N VAL A 353 7.88 -15.34 2.36
CA VAL A 353 8.39 -16.56 3.03
C VAL A 353 9.74 -16.97 2.44
N LYS A 354 9.87 -17.00 1.11
CA LYS A 354 11.14 -17.34 0.44
C LYS A 354 12.27 -16.38 0.83
N LEU A 355 11.98 -15.10 0.94
CA LEU A 355 12.95 -14.09 1.38
C LEU A 355 13.30 -14.25 2.87
N ALA A 356 12.33 -14.55 3.72
CA ALA A 356 12.55 -14.78 5.14
C ALA A 356 13.39 -16.03 5.41
N LEU A 357 13.22 -17.10 4.61
CA LEU A 357 13.99 -18.33 4.70
C LEU A 357 15.36 -18.23 4.03
N SER A 358 15.56 -17.30 3.08
CA SER A 358 16.87 -17.10 2.48
C SER A 358 17.83 -16.54 3.54
N LYS A 359 19.00 -17.20 3.72
CA LYS A 359 20.05 -16.65 4.59
C LYS A 359 20.41 -15.25 4.08
N ILE A 360 20.11 -14.23 4.89
CA ILE A 360 20.50 -12.85 4.61
C ILE A 360 22.02 -12.79 4.80
N SER A 361 22.78 -13.03 3.73
CA SER A 361 24.24 -12.87 3.78
C SER A 361 24.56 -11.41 4.08
N LYS A 362 25.38 -11.17 5.11
CA LYS A 362 25.96 -9.83 5.32
C LYS A 362 26.71 -9.41 4.06
N PRO A 363 26.73 -8.12 3.70
CA PRO A 363 27.62 -7.66 2.64
C PRO A 363 29.05 -8.08 3.00
N ASN A 364 29.78 -8.65 2.03
CA ASN A 364 31.22 -8.79 2.19
C ASN A 364 31.74 -7.38 2.44
N SER A 365 32.35 -7.19 3.63
CA SER A 365 33.09 -5.98 3.95
C SER A 365 34.24 -5.86 2.93
N ALA A 366 34.04 -5.01 1.93
CA ALA A 366 35.11 -4.54 1.06
C ALA A 366 35.73 -3.30 1.69
#